data_57c734729773729979ff119fd0c9fa78
#
_entry.id   57c734729773729979ff119fd0c9fa78
#
_cell.length_a   1.000
_cell.length_b   1.000
_cell.length_c   1.000
_cell.angle_alpha   90.00
_cell.angle_beta   90.00
_cell.angle_gamma   90.00
#
_symmetry.space_group_name_H-M   'P 1'
#
loop_
_entity.id
_entity.type
_entity.pdbx_description
1 polymer ?
#
loop_
_entity_poly.entity_id
_entity_poly.type
_entity_poly.pdbx_seq_one_letter_code
_entity_poly.pdbx_strand_id
1 'polypeptide(L)'
;MLNERGIKVNKTLVIQSFHSKPWPKHIERCISSVRSWANQNKYEYQLFGDEVLEILPPDYLKNCFGRWPIITDLARLLLIRDHLNKYAHRVIWLDADTLVFAPDKFNIKINEPHLVGREIWISKKPSKKWNTRKHVHNAFVCFTNASPILDFLIYATDKIVTNLTAPSSPQIVGPKLYTHLNNLIKFPIMETAGMMSPAVMKDLVAGQGPALNCHFKALKETMAAVNLSRSLIGHTVDDVIVTHDLFDQTIDKLMKSFKNSGFGNLS
;
A
#
# COMPACT_ATOMS: atom_id res chain seq x y z
N MET A 1 -4.89 -27.39 3.08
CA MET A 1 -4.63 -28.41 4.10
C MET A 1 -5.83 -28.47 5.02
N LEU A 2 -6.29 -29.65 5.36
CA LEU A 2 -7.28 -29.86 6.42
C LEU A 2 -6.51 -30.00 7.73
N ASN A 3 -7.04 -29.44 8.84
CA ASN A 3 -6.50 -29.75 10.15
C ASN A 3 -6.84 -31.21 10.53
N GLU A 4 -6.33 -31.72 11.66
CA GLU A 4 -6.59 -33.07 12.16
C GLU A 4 -8.08 -33.41 12.33
N ARG A 5 -8.99 -32.45 12.22
CA ARG A 5 -10.45 -32.59 12.25
C ARG A 5 -11.13 -32.37 10.90
N GLY A 6 -10.37 -32.34 9.79
CA GLY A 6 -10.92 -32.12 8.43
C GLY A 6 -11.43 -30.70 8.17
N ILE A 7 -11.13 -29.72 9.02
CA ILE A 7 -11.53 -28.32 8.84
C ILE A 7 -10.47 -27.61 8.00
N LYS A 8 -10.89 -26.96 6.91
CA LYS A 8 -10.03 -26.11 6.09
C LYS A 8 -9.48 -24.98 6.96
N VAL A 9 -8.18 -24.99 7.27
CA VAL A 9 -7.54 -23.88 8.00
C VAL A 9 -7.48 -22.68 7.05
N ASN A 10 -8.25 -21.63 7.33
CA ASN A 10 -8.24 -20.39 6.60
C ASN A 10 -6.97 -19.58 6.95
N LYS A 11 -5.83 -20.01 6.39
CA LYS A 11 -4.53 -19.40 6.66
C LYS A 11 -4.42 -18.05 5.94
N THR A 12 -4.17 -16.98 6.70
CA THR A 12 -3.88 -15.65 6.18
C THR A 12 -2.39 -15.38 6.27
N LEU A 13 -1.78 -14.98 5.16
CA LEU A 13 -0.39 -14.58 5.05
C LEU A 13 -0.29 -13.08 4.78
N VAL A 14 0.55 -12.39 5.53
CA VAL A 14 0.92 -10.99 5.31
C VAL A 14 2.32 -10.95 4.72
N ILE A 15 2.47 -10.25 3.60
CA ILE A 15 3.74 -10.12 2.86
C ILE A 15 4.15 -8.64 2.80
N GLN A 16 5.41 -8.39 3.09
CA GLN A 16 6.13 -7.17 2.73
C GLN A 16 7.39 -7.51 1.96
N SER A 17 7.92 -6.57 1.19
CA SER A 17 9.22 -6.72 0.54
C SER A 17 10.01 -5.42 0.62
N PHE A 18 11.31 -5.54 0.93
CA PHE A 18 12.27 -4.44 0.87
C PHE A 18 13.67 -4.98 0.64
N HIS A 19 14.53 -4.19 0.00
CA HIS A 19 15.92 -4.59 -0.24
C HIS A 19 16.66 -4.94 1.05
N SER A 20 17.81 -5.59 0.93
CA SER A 20 18.65 -5.99 2.06
C SER A 20 19.07 -4.80 2.94
N LYS A 21 19.32 -5.08 4.23
CA LYS A 21 19.78 -4.07 5.20
C LYS A 21 21.13 -3.42 4.78
N PRO A 22 21.42 -2.20 5.22
CA PRO A 22 20.73 -1.43 6.27
C PRO A 22 19.49 -0.68 5.77
N TRP A 23 18.45 -0.61 6.60
CA TRP A 23 17.22 0.11 6.29
C TRP A 23 17.18 1.49 6.94
N PRO A 24 16.54 2.49 6.31
CA PRO A 24 16.21 3.73 6.98
C PRO A 24 15.28 3.50 8.17
N LYS A 25 15.42 4.30 9.24
CA LYS A 25 14.66 4.16 10.49
C LYS A 25 13.15 4.08 10.28
N HIS A 26 12.57 4.93 9.43
CA HIS A 26 11.13 4.92 9.13
C HIS A 26 10.68 3.59 8.49
N ILE A 27 11.51 2.95 7.65
CA ILE A 27 11.21 1.63 7.07
C ILE A 27 11.22 0.53 8.15
N GLU A 28 12.21 0.53 9.03
CA GLU A 28 12.25 -0.42 10.15
C GLU A 28 10.99 -0.32 11.02
N ARG A 29 10.53 0.91 11.28
CA ARG A 29 9.32 1.19 12.06
C ARG A 29 8.07 0.71 11.34
N CYS A 30 7.93 0.96 10.04
CA CYS A 30 6.81 0.50 9.23
C CYS A 30 6.76 -1.04 9.21
N ILE A 31 7.86 -1.70 8.86
CA ILE A 31 7.95 -3.17 8.83
C ILE A 31 7.62 -3.77 10.21
N SER A 32 8.17 -3.20 11.29
CA SER A 32 7.89 -3.65 12.66
C SER A 32 6.41 -3.51 13.03
N SER A 33 5.76 -2.41 12.62
CA SER A 33 4.35 -2.16 12.89
C SER A 33 3.44 -3.18 12.20
N VAL A 34 3.71 -3.49 10.93
CA VAL A 34 2.96 -4.49 10.15
C VAL A 34 3.16 -5.89 10.73
N ARG A 35 4.40 -6.26 11.04
CA ARG A 35 4.71 -7.55 11.70
C ARG A 35 3.97 -7.70 13.03
N SER A 36 3.99 -6.66 13.86
CA SER A 36 3.29 -6.65 15.16
C SER A 36 1.78 -6.84 14.98
N TRP A 37 1.18 -6.09 14.05
CA TRP A 37 -0.23 -6.22 13.72
C TRP A 37 -0.59 -7.62 13.18
N ALA A 38 0.23 -8.19 12.30
CA ALA A 38 0.03 -9.53 11.78
C ALA A 38 0.03 -10.57 12.91
N ASN A 39 1.01 -10.48 13.84
CA ASN A 39 1.10 -11.36 14.99
C ASN A 39 -0.10 -11.23 15.93
N GLN A 40 -0.59 -10.01 16.22
CA GLN A 40 -1.78 -9.77 17.04
C GLN A 40 -3.03 -10.45 16.45
N ASN A 41 -3.13 -10.48 15.11
CA ASN A 41 -4.23 -11.12 14.39
C ASN A 41 -4.00 -12.60 14.11
N LYS A 42 -2.91 -13.19 14.60
CA LYS A 42 -2.51 -14.58 14.34
C LYS A 42 -2.35 -14.89 12.84
N TYR A 43 -1.95 -13.88 12.06
CA TYR A 43 -1.59 -14.04 10.67
C TYR A 43 -0.11 -14.46 10.56
N GLU A 44 0.19 -15.28 9.58
CA GLU A 44 1.58 -15.54 9.21
C GLU A 44 2.17 -14.29 8.58
N TYR A 45 3.45 -13.99 8.86
CA TYR A 45 4.14 -12.83 8.31
C TYR A 45 5.41 -13.26 7.62
N GLN A 46 5.63 -12.77 6.39
CA GLN A 46 6.86 -12.98 5.64
C GLN A 46 7.37 -11.65 5.08
N LEU A 47 8.69 -11.46 5.20
CA LEU A 47 9.40 -10.33 4.63
C LEU A 47 10.37 -10.86 3.59
N PHE A 48 10.22 -10.42 2.36
CA PHE A 48 11.08 -10.76 1.24
C PHE A 48 12.12 -9.67 0.99
N GLY A 49 13.33 -10.05 0.64
CA GLY A 49 14.39 -9.19 0.15
C GLY A 49 14.40 -9.09 -1.38
N ASP A 50 15.61 -9.05 -1.93
CA ASP A 50 15.82 -8.90 -3.37
C ASP A 50 15.44 -10.16 -4.16
N GLU A 51 15.30 -11.31 -3.50
CA GLU A 51 14.85 -12.59 -4.09
C GLU A 51 13.45 -12.50 -4.72
N VAL A 52 12.66 -11.50 -4.36
CA VAL A 52 11.37 -11.22 -4.99
C VAL A 52 11.49 -10.94 -6.49
N LEU A 53 12.66 -10.56 -6.96
CA LEU A 53 12.92 -10.26 -8.37
C LEU A 53 13.11 -11.52 -9.22
N GLU A 54 13.49 -12.64 -8.60
CA GLU A 54 13.75 -13.91 -9.29
C GLU A 54 12.49 -14.52 -9.93
N ILE A 55 11.31 -14.11 -9.44
CA ILE A 55 10.00 -14.56 -9.97
C ILE A 55 9.60 -13.85 -11.28
N LEU A 56 10.30 -12.78 -11.65
CA LEU A 56 9.94 -11.94 -12.80
C LEU A 56 10.48 -12.47 -14.12
N PRO A 57 9.68 -12.41 -15.22
CA PRO A 57 10.17 -12.73 -16.55
C PRO A 57 11.28 -11.77 -16.99
N PRO A 58 12.36 -12.26 -17.64
CA PRO A 58 13.46 -11.41 -18.11
C PRO A 58 13.02 -10.29 -19.07
N ASP A 59 12.09 -10.57 -19.99
CA ASP A 59 11.56 -9.59 -20.93
C ASP A 59 10.76 -8.47 -20.22
N TYR A 60 10.04 -8.82 -19.17
CA TYR A 60 9.36 -7.83 -18.33
C TYR A 60 10.38 -6.87 -17.69
N LEU A 61 11.43 -7.41 -17.05
CA LEU A 61 12.48 -6.61 -16.40
C LEU A 61 13.14 -5.64 -17.38
N LYS A 62 13.46 -6.09 -18.60
CA LYS A 62 14.04 -5.26 -19.66
C LYS A 62 13.15 -4.04 -19.97
N ASN A 63 11.84 -4.25 -20.09
CA ASN A 63 10.88 -3.22 -20.48
C ASN A 63 10.40 -2.34 -19.32
N CYS A 64 10.85 -2.63 -18.10
CA CYS A 64 10.65 -1.72 -16.95
C CYS A 64 11.56 -0.49 -17.02
N PHE A 65 12.59 -0.46 -17.86
CA PHE A 65 13.55 0.65 -17.98
C PHE A 65 14.14 1.11 -16.64
N GLY A 66 14.40 0.15 -15.72
CA GLY A 66 14.93 0.41 -14.39
C GLY A 66 13.96 1.08 -13.40
N ARG A 67 12.67 1.15 -13.72
CA ARG A 67 11.67 1.76 -12.84
C ARG A 67 11.18 0.77 -11.78
N TRP A 68 11.74 0.88 -10.59
CA TRP A 68 11.45 0.00 -9.45
C TRP A 68 9.96 -0.16 -9.12
N PRO A 69 9.11 0.89 -9.14
CA PRO A 69 7.67 0.69 -8.88
C PRO A 69 7.02 -0.28 -9.89
N ILE A 70 7.38 -0.18 -11.18
CA ILE A 70 6.85 -1.09 -12.21
C ILE A 70 7.34 -2.53 -11.96
N ILE A 71 8.64 -2.70 -11.62
CA ILE A 71 9.24 -4.00 -11.32
C ILE A 71 8.48 -4.66 -10.15
N THR A 72 8.30 -3.94 -9.07
CA THR A 72 7.64 -4.48 -7.86
C THR A 72 6.14 -4.69 -8.03
N ASP A 73 5.48 -3.98 -8.96
CA ASP A 73 4.05 -4.13 -9.20
C ASP A 73 3.68 -5.52 -9.74
N LEU A 74 4.47 -6.11 -10.66
CA LEU A 74 4.24 -7.49 -11.10
C LEU A 74 4.73 -8.50 -10.05
N ALA A 75 5.89 -8.27 -9.46
CA ALA A 75 6.47 -9.18 -8.49
C ALA A 75 5.51 -9.46 -7.31
N ARG A 76 4.85 -8.41 -6.77
CA ARG A 76 3.87 -8.58 -5.69
C ARG A 76 2.68 -9.46 -6.11
N LEU A 77 2.17 -9.28 -7.32
CA LEU A 77 1.02 -10.07 -7.81
C LEU A 77 1.40 -11.54 -8.01
N LEU A 78 2.59 -11.80 -8.55
CA LEU A 78 3.10 -13.16 -8.74
C LEU A 78 3.35 -13.87 -7.40
N LEU A 79 3.94 -13.18 -6.42
CA LEU A 79 4.12 -13.71 -5.06
C LEU A 79 2.78 -14.04 -4.39
N ILE A 80 1.80 -13.13 -4.49
CA ILE A 80 0.46 -13.35 -3.96
C ILE A 80 -0.14 -14.61 -4.56
N ARG A 81 -0.13 -14.75 -5.90
CA ARG A 81 -0.66 -15.91 -6.60
C ARG A 81 0.06 -17.20 -6.20
N ASP A 82 1.37 -17.18 -6.12
CA ASP A 82 2.17 -18.35 -5.74
C ASP A 82 1.78 -18.87 -4.34
N HIS A 83 1.66 -17.99 -3.36
CA HIS A 83 1.29 -18.37 -1.99
C HIS A 83 -0.16 -18.80 -1.86
N LEU A 84 -1.08 -18.18 -2.62
CA LEU A 84 -2.47 -18.64 -2.69
C LEU A 84 -2.56 -20.06 -3.26
N ASN A 85 -1.78 -20.38 -4.31
CA ASN A 85 -1.76 -21.70 -4.93
C ASN A 85 -1.12 -22.77 -4.02
N LYS A 86 -0.14 -22.39 -3.20
CA LYS A 86 0.59 -23.35 -2.35
C LYS A 86 -0.16 -23.69 -1.07
N TYR A 87 -0.60 -22.72 -0.29
CA TYR A 87 -1.14 -23.00 1.03
C TYR A 87 -2.02 -21.95 1.69
N ALA A 88 -1.90 -20.69 1.27
CA ALA A 88 -2.66 -19.59 1.88
C ALA A 88 -4.09 -19.55 1.33
N HIS A 89 -5.07 -19.27 2.20
CA HIS A 89 -6.42 -18.96 1.77
C HIS A 89 -6.56 -17.49 1.39
N ARG A 90 -5.78 -16.65 2.05
CA ARG A 90 -5.73 -15.20 1.87
C ARG A 90 -4.30 -14.71 1.96
N VAL A 91 -3.93 -13.81 1.06
CA VAL A 91 -2.65 -13.10 1.09
C VAL A 91 -2.91 -11.59 1.12
N ILE A 92 -2.26 -10.92 2.06
CA ILE A 92 -2.29 -9.47 2.25
C ILE A 92 -0.90 -8.94 1.93
N TRP A 93 -0.81 -8.04 0.99
CA TRP A 93 0.40 -7.29 0.70
C TRP A 93 0.32 -5.90 1.30
N LEU A 94 1.40 -5.47 1.94
CA LEU A 94 1.62 -4.09 2.38
C LEU A 94 3.00 -3.63 1.92
N ASP A 95 3.10 -2.47 1.27
CA ASP A 95 4.41 -1.92 0.91
C ASP A 95 5.22 -1.64 2.19
N ALA A 96 6.56 -1.75 2.10
CA ALA A 96 7.45 -1.65 3.26
C ALA A 96 7.40 -0.29 3.98
N ASP A 97 6.93 0.75 3.31
CA ASP A 97 6.71 2.10 3.84
C ASP A 97 5.27 2.31 4.33
N THR A 98 4.53 1.24 4.57
CA THR A 98 3.20 1.28 5.19
C THR A 98 3.32 1.12 6.70
N LEU A 99 2.82 2.12 7.44
CA LEU A 99 2.73 2.10 8.90
C LEU A 99 1.33 1.66 9.33
N VAL A 100 1.24 0.62 10.16
CA VAL A 100 0.02 0.29 10.91
C VAL A 100 0.14 0.96 12.29
N PHE A 101 -0.53 2.08 12.48
CA PHE A 101 -0.43 2.90 13.71
C PHE A 101 -1.61 2.70 14.67
N ALA A 102 -2.75 2.21 14.20
CA ALA A 102 -3.93 1.88 15.00
C ALA A 102 -4.36 0.41 14.75
N PRO A 103 -3.58 -0.58 15.24
CA PRO A 103 -3.77 -1.99 14.90
C PRO A 103 -5.16 -2.53 15.26
N ASP A 104 -5.77 -2.07 16.36
CA ASP A 104 -7.11 -2.49 16.79
C ASP A 104 -8.24 -1.99 15.86
N LYS A 105 -7.95 -0.99 15.03
CA LYS A 105 -8.86 -0.44 14.02
C LYS A 105 -8.59 -0.99 12.61
N PHE A 106 -7.46 -1.68 12.42
CA PHE A 106 -7.06 -2.20 11.11
C PHE A 106 -7.57 -3.64 10.92
N ASN A 107 -8.88 -3.78 10.72
CA ASN A 107 -9.57 -5.06 10.57
C ASN A 107 -9.87 -5.36 9.11
N ILE A 108 -9.34 -6.46 8.58
CA ILE A 108 -9.57 -6.87 7.19
C ILE A 108 -10.96 -7.51 7.04
N LYS A 109 -11.77 -6.99 6.12
CA LYS A 109 -13.09 -7.55 5.81
C LYS A 109 -12.94 -8.95 5.23
N ILE A 110 -13.43 -9.96 5.94
CA ILE A 110 -13.19 -11.38 5.61
C ILE A 110 -13.97 -11.84 4.38
N ASN A 111 -15.13 -11.25 4.10
CA ASN A 111 -16.07 -11.71 3.08
C ASN A 111 -15.75 -11.23 1.66
N GLU A 112 -14.76 -10.35 1.49
CA GLU A 112 -14.39 -9.83 0.18
C GLU A 112 -13.32 -10.72 -0.47
N PRO A 113 -13.48 -11.11 -1.76
CA PRO A 113 -12.51 -11.94 -2.46
C PRO A 113 -11.21 -11.20 -2.75
N HIS A 114 -11.26 -9.88 -2.81
CA HIS A 114 -10.12 -8.99 -2.91
C HIS A 114 -10.44 -7.61 -2.32
N LEU A 115 -9.40 -6.89 -1.89
CA LEU A 115 -9.47 -5.52 -1.38
C LEU A 115 -8.29 -4.71 -1.91
N VAL A 116 -8.50 -3.42 -2.11
CA VAL A 116 -7.46 -2.45 -2.46
C VAL A 116 -7.49 -1.27 -1.48
N GLY A 117 -6.37 -0.55 -1.31
CA GLY A 117 -6.30 0.59 -0.42
C GLY A 117 -6.96 1.85 -0.98
N ARG A 118 -7.36 2.78 -0.10
CA ARG A 118 -7.91 4.09 -0.43
C ARG A 118 -6.80 5.12 -0.59
N GLU A 119 -6.69 5.77 -1.75
CA GLU A 119 -5.86 6.95 -1.93
C GLU A 119 -6.71 8.22 -1.79
N ILE A 120 -6.32 9.08 -0.83
CA ILE A 120 -6.79 10.46 -0.73
C ILE A 120 -5.57 11.35 -0.90
N TRP A 121 -5.41 11.94 -2.08
CA TRP A 121 -4.28 12.79 -2.40
C TRP A 121 -4.67 14.25 -2.37
N ILE A 122 -4.06 15.00 -1.45
CA ILE A 122 -4.24 16.43 -1.33
C ILE A 122 -3.07 17.12 -2.01
N SER A 123 -3.35 18.03 -2.94
CA SER A 123 -2.35 18.77 -3.70
C SER A 123 -2.80 20.21 -3.95
N LYS A 124 -1.86 21.09 -4.28
CA LYS A 124 -2.17 22.46 -4.71
C LYS A 124 -2.44 22.51 -6.21
N LYS A 125 -3.44 23.28 -6.61
CA LYS A 125 -3.64 23.70 -8.01
C LYS A 125 -2.71 24.89 -8.34
N PRO A 126 -2.47 25.19 -9.62
CA PRO A 126 -1.79 26.42 -10.02
C PRO A 126 -2.42 27.69 -9.43
N SER A 127 -3.74 27.69 -9.22
CA SER A 127 -4.51 28.74 -8.53
C SER A 127 -4.27 28.83 -7.02
N LYS A 128 -3.32 28.07 -6.46
CA LYS A 128 -3.02 27.91 -5.03
C LYS A 128 -4.18 27.34 -4.18
N LYS A 129 -5.30 26.96 -4.79
CA LYS A 129 -6.41 26.27 -4.09
C LYS A 129 -6.05 24.79 -3.88
N TRP A 130 -6.48 24.25 -2.75
CA TRP A 130 -6.33 22.83 -2.45
C TRP A 130 -7.25 21.99 -3.33
N ASN A 131 -6.73 20.87 -3.78
CA ASN A 131 -7.43 19.88 -4.58
C ASN A 131 -7.39 18.53 -3.86
N THR A 132 -8.52 17.87 -3.79
CA THR A 132 -8.66 16.54 -3.22
C THR A 132 -8.99 15.54 -4.33
N ARG A 133 -8.14 14.54 -4.52
CA ARG A 133 -8.38 13.43 -5.43
C ARG A 133 -8.59 12.16 -4.62
N LYS A 134 -9.64 11.41 -4.95
CA LYS A 134 -9.95 10.11 -4.33
C LYS A 134 -9.77 9.03 -5.37
N HIS A 135 -8.78 8.17 -5.14
CA HIS A 135 -8.42 7.05 -6.00
C HIS A 135 -8.27 5.78 -5.16
N VAL A 136 -7.75 4.75 -5.76
CA VAL A 136 -7.30 3.54 -5.10
C VAL A 136 -5.80 3.36 -5.31
N HIS A 137 -5.14 2.66 -4.38
CA HIS A 137 -3.73 2.33 -4.50
C HIS A 137 -3.49 0.85 -4.22
N ASN A 138 -2.37 0.35 -4.70
CA ASN A 138 -1.93 -1.03 -4.54
C ASN A 138 -0.81 -1.23 -3.49
N ALA A 139 -0.50 -0.20 -2.71
CA ALA A 139 0.40 -0.33 -1.55
C ALA A 139 -0.21 -1.18 -0.43
N PHE A 140 -1.54 -1.31 -0.40
CA PHE A 140 -2.29 -2.33 0.29
C PHE A 140 -3.15 -3.07 -0.72
N VAL A 141 -3.00 -4.39 -0.79
CA VAL A 141 -3.94 -5.27 -1.50
C VAL A 141 -4.13 -6.56 -0.70
N CYS A 142 -5.32 -7.11 -0.80
CA CYS A 142 -5.65 -8.41 -0.23
C CYS A 142 -6.33 -9.25 -1.29
N PHE A 143 -5.91 -10.50 -1.44
CA PHE A 143 -6.53 -11.44 -2.36
C PHE A 143 -6.80 -12.78 -1.68
N THR A 144 -7.86 -13.45 -2.13
CA THR A 144 -8.17 -14.84 -1.78
C THR A 144 -8.15 -15.70 -3.04
N ASN A 145 -8.19 -17.03 -2.89
CA ASN A 145 -8.31 -17.96 -4.01
C ASN A 145 -9.60 -17.75 -4.84
N ALA A 146 -10.60 -17.08 -4.29
CA ALA A 146 -11.84 -16.74 -4.97
C ALA A 146 -11.78 -15.41 -5.75
N SER A 147 -10.64 -14.74 -5.79
CA SER A 147 -10.52 -13.45 -6.47
C SER A 147 -10.61 -13.63 -7.99
N PRO A 148 -11.60 -13.03 -8.67
CA PRO A 148 -11.74 -13.15 -10.11
C PRO A 148 -10.78 -12.26 -10.89
N ILE A 149 -10.07 -11.35 -10.23
CA ILE A 149 -9.27 -10.30 -10.89
C ILE A 149 -7.76 -10.48 -10.77
N LEU A 150 -7.25 -11.38 -9.91
CA LEU A 150 -5.81 -11.50 -9.67
C LEU A 150 -5.06 -11.90 -10.95
N ASP A 151 -5.50 -12.95 -11.64
CA ASP A 151 -4.85 -13.40 -12.88
C ASP A 151 -4.99 -12.38 -14.00
N PHE A 152 -6.11 -11.67 -14.06
CA PHE A 152 -6.29 -10.56 -14.99
C PHE A 152 -5.30 -9.41 -14.70
N LEU A 153 -5.09 -9.03 -13.44
CA LEU A 153 -4.11 -8.00 -13.06
C LEU A 153 -2.68 -8.42 -13.44
N ILE A 154 -2.32 -9.68 -13.22
CA ILE A 154 -1.02 -10.23 -13.63
C ILE A 154 -0.87 -10.13 -15.16
N TYR A 155 -1.85 -10.63 -15.90
CA TYR A 155 -1.86 -10.58 -17.37
C TYR A 155 -1.78 -9.14 -17.89
N ALA A 156 -2.64 -8.24 -17.39
CA ALA A 156 -2.67 -6.86 -17.83
C ALA A 156 -1.36 -6.11 -17.52
N THR A 157 -0.79 -6.31 -16.32
CA THR A 157 0.48 -5.72 -15.92
C THR A 157 1.60 -6.19 -16.83
N ASP A 158 1.71 -7.50 -17.07
CA ASP A 158 2.70 -8.07 -17.99
C ASP A 158 2.56 -7.48 -19.40
N LYS A 159 1.35 -7.52 -19.97
CA LYS A 159 1.10 -7.04 -21.35
C LYS A 159 1.33 -5.55 -21.52
N ILE A 160 0.94 -4.72 -20.55
CA ILE A 160 1.21 -3.28 -20.61
C ILE A 160 2.71 -3.02 -20.66
N VAL A 161 3.48 -3.67 -19.78
CA VAL A 161 4.93 -3.40 -19.67
C VAL A 161 5.70 -4.01 -20.83
N THR A 162 5.41 -5.25 -21.24
CA THR A 162 6.10 -5.89 -22.36
C THR A 162 5.88 -5.19 -23.71
N ASN A 163 4.81 -4.39 -23.83
CA ASN A 163 4.55 -3.56 -25.02
C ASN A 163 5.14 -2.14 -24.94
N LEU A 164 5.81 -1.77 -23.84
CA LEU A 164 6.45 -0.45 -23.75
C LEU A 164 7.69 -0.40 -24.64
N THR A 165 7.75 0.64 -25.48
CA THR A 165 8.90 0.94 -26.35
C THR A 165 9.78 2.07 -25.80
N ALA A 166 9.33 2.75 -24.74
CA ALA A 166 10.02 3.84 -24.05
C ALA A 166 9.64 3.89 -22.57
N PRO A 167 10.45 4.56 -21.71
CA PRO A 167 10.13 4.73 -20.31
C PRO A 167 8.75 5.37 -20.08
N SER A 168 7.93 4.76 -19.25
CA SER A 168 6.57 5.22 -18.90
C SER A 168 6.50 5.76 -17.47
N SER A 169 5.33 6.27 -17.07
CA SER A 169 5.08 6.66 -15.69
C SER A 169 5.34 5.49 -14.72
N PRO A 170 6.04 5.70 -13.59
CA PRO A 170 6.27 4.63 -12.61
C PRO A 170 4.98 4.08 -11.98
N GLN A 171 3.85 4.74 -12.17
CA GLN A 171 2.54 4.33 -11.63
C GLN A 171 1.66 3.59 -12.65
N ILE A 172 2.17 3.34 -13.89
CA ILE A 172 1.35 2.90 -15.02
C ILE A 172 0.57 1.61 -14.74
N VAL A 173 1.20 0.61 -14.13
CA VAL A 173 0.60 -0.70 -13.81
C VAL A 173 0.22 -0.85 -12.33
N GLY A 174 0.58 0.12 -11.50
CA GLY A 174 0.16 0.25 -10.12
C GLY A 174 -1.07 1.15 -9.97
N PRO A 175 -0.99 2.28 -9.24
CA PRO A 175 -2.14 3.11 -8.89
C PRO A 175 -2.98 3.57 -10.09
N LYS A 176 -2.37 3.81 -11.26
CA LYS A 176 -3.13 4.23 -12.47
C LYS A 176 -4.01 3.10 -13.00
N LEU A 177 -3.44 1.89 -13.21
CA LEU A 177 -4.21 0.73 -13.67
C LEU A 177 -5.35 0.43 -12.70
N TYR A 178 -5.06 0.35 -11.40
CA TYR A 178 -6.07 0.07 -10.38
C TYR A 178 -7.16 1.14 -10.33
N THR A 179 -6.83 2.42 -10.47
CA THR A 179 -7.81 3.51 -10.51
C THR A 179 -8.71 3.42 -11.76
N HIS A 180 -8.15 3.13 -12.94
CA HIS A 180 -8.96 2.96 -14.15
C HIS A 180 -9.91 1.77 -14.03
N LEU A 181 -9.43 0.63 -13.54
CA LEU A 181 -10.27 -0.55 -13.30
C LEU A 181 -11.34 -0.26 -12.25
N ASN A 182 -10.99 0.42 -11.15
CA ASN A 182 -11.96 0.81 -10.13
C ASN A 182 -13.08 1.71 -10.66
N ASN A 183 -12.77 2.57 -11.63
CA ASN A 183 -13.80 3.39 -12.28
C ASN A 183 -14.82 2.55 -13.07
N LEU A 184 -14.39 1.40 -13.58
CA LEU A 184 -15.22 0.50 -14.39
C LEU A 184 -15.97 -0.52 -13.53
N ILE A 185 -15.26 -1.25 -12.65
CA ILE A 185 -15.82 -2.42 -11.95
C ILE A 185 -16.02 -2.23 -10.45
N LYS A 186 -15.62 -1.07 -9.87
CA LYS A 186 -15.82 -0.73 -8.45
C LYS A 186 -15.25 -1.77 -7.50
N PHE A 187 -13.95 -1.71 -7.25
CA PHE A 187 -13.31 -2.59 -6.26
C PHE A 187 -13.90 -2.42 -4.86
N PRO A 188 -13.97 -3.50 -4.08
CA PRO A 188 -14.09 -3.42 -2.64
C PRO A 188 -12.84 -2.70 -2.06
N ILE A 189 -13.06 -1.64 -1.30
CA ILE A 189 -11.99 -0.75 -0.83
C ILE A 189 -11.83 -0.86 0.67
N MET A 190 -10.57 -0.98 1.10
CA MET A 190 -10.17 -0.87 2.49
C MET A 190 -9.96 0.60 2.83
N GLU A 191 -11.01 1.27 3.29
CA GLU A 191 -10.98 2.71 3.60
C GLU A 191 -10.02 3.05 4.74
N THR A 192 -9.75 2.09 5.66
CA THR A 192 -8.81 2.24 6.78
C THR A 192 -7.34 2.08 6.40
N ALA A 193 -7.04 1.59 5.16
CA ALA A 193 -5.69 1.53 4.58
C ALA A 193 -5.50 2.69 3.62
N GLY A 194 -4.95 3.79 4.11
CA GLY A 194 -4.83 5.05 3.37
C GLY A 194 -3.46 5.32 2.80
N MET A 195 -3.35 6.49 2.16
CA MET A 195 -2.11 7.08 1.69
C MET A 195 -2.09 8.55 2.09
N MET A 196 -0.90 9.08 2.39
CA MET A 196 -0.75 10.46 2.86
C MET A 196 0.16 11.25 1.91
N SER A 197 -0.36 12.38 1.37
CA SER A 197 0.46 13.27 0.55
C SER A 197 1.44 14.08 1.41
N PRO A 198 2.58 14.55 0.85
CA PRO A 198 3.57 15.33 1.60
C PRO A 198 3.01 16.58 2.28
N ALA A 199 2.07 17.27 1.65
CA ALA A 199 1.40 18.43 2.25
C ALA A 199 0.61 18.07 3.52
N VAL A 200 -0.06 16.90 3.52
CA VAL A 200 -0.77 16.39 4.71
C VAL A 200 0.22 15.99 5.80
N MET A 201 1.34 15.35 5.46
CA MET A 201 2.39 15.00 6.43
C MET A 201 2.95 16.25 7.11
N LYS A 202 3.29 17.29 6.34
CA LYS A 202 3.77 18.57 6.86
C LYS A 202 2.78 19.21 7.85
N ASP A 203 1.50 19.30 7.46
CA ASP A 203 0.46 19.88 8.30
C ASP A 203 0.22 19.03 9.58
N LEU A 204 0.28 17.69 9.45
CA LEU A 204 0.16 16.77 10.58
C LEU A 204 1.30 16.97 11.59
N VAL A 205 2.54 17.09 11.13
CA VAL A 205 3.71 17.37 11.98
C VAL A 205 3.54 18.71 12.68
N ALA A 206 3.11 19.75 11.98
CA ALA A 206 2.81 21.06 12.54
C ALA A 206 1.60 21.06 13.52
N GLY A 207 0.78 19.99 13.49
CA GLY A 207 -0.41 19.85 14.35
C GLY A 207 -1.69 20.45 13.75
N GLN A 208 -1.59 21.23 12.68
CA GLN A 208 -2.72 21.87 11.99
C GLN A 208 -2.31 22.30 10.58
N GLY A 209 -3.29 22.48 9.70
CA GLY A 209 -3.08 23.05 8.38
C GLY A 209 -4.19 22.73 7.39
N PRO A 210 -4.24 23.48 6.27
CA PRO A 210 -5.34 23.34 5.32
C PRO A 210 -5.31 22.01 4.56
N ALA A 211 -4.15 21.42 4.28
CA ALA A 211 -4.07 20.12 3.63
C ALA A 211 -4.57 19.01 4.56
N LEU A 212 -4.23 19.07 5.84
CA LEU A 212 -4.73 18.15 6.87
C LEU A 212 -6.24 18.23 6.98
N ASN A 213 -6.81 19.46 7.03
CA ASN A 213 -8.25 19.66 7.10
C ASN A 213 -8.98 19.14 5.85
N CYS A 214 -8.40 19.33 4.65
CA CYS A 214 -8.95 18.77 3.42
C CYS A 214 -8.94 17.24 3.45
N HIS A 215 -7.88 16.64 3.98
CA HIS A 215 -7.75 15.20 4.10
C HIS A 215 -8.82 14.63 5.06
N PHE A 216 -8.98 15.21 6.25
CA PHE A 216 -10.00 14.79 7.21
C PHE A 216 -11.41 14.85 6.63
N LYS A 217 -11.76 15.94 5.93
CA LYS A 217 -13.07 16.07 5.26
C LYS A 217 -13.29 15.04 4.15
N ALA A 218 -12.22 14.49 3.59
CA ALA A 218 -12.29 13.54 2.50
C ALA A 218 -12.40 12.08 2.97
N LEU A 219 -12.01 11.78 4.20
CA LEU A 219 -12.10 10.44 4.78
C LEU A 219 -13.56 9.96 4.84
N LYS A 220 -13.75 8.70 4.52
CA LYS A 220 -15.01 7.99 4.70
C LYS A 220 -15.02 7.20 6.03
N GLU A 221 -13.88 6.66 6.38
CA GLU A 221 -13.59 5.96 7.63
C GLU A 221 -12.26 6.47 8.18
N THR A 222 -12.03 6.35 9.49
CA THR A 222 -10.74 6.71 10.09
C THR A 222 -9.66 5.76 9.59
N MET A 223 -8.52 6.31 9.14
CA MET A 223 -7.39 5.49 8.76
C MET A 223 -6.75 4.83 9.98
N ALA A 224 -6.29 3.62 9.82
CA ALA A 224 -5.56 2.83 10.82
C ALA A 224 -4.16 2.42 10.34
N ALA A 225 -3.99 2.37 9.02
CA ALA A 225 -2.72 2.18 8.35
C ALA A 225 -2.54 3.23 7.24
N VAL A 226 -1.29 3.61 6.97
CA VAL A 226 -0.96 4.62 5.95
C VAL A 226 0.33 4.28 5.22
N ASN A 227 0.29 4.35 3.89
CA ASN A 227 1.49 4.35 3.06
C ASN A 227 2.07 5.76 2.98
N LEU A 228 3.38 5.89 3.19
CA LEU A 228 4.10 7.16 3.26
C LEU A 228 4.67 7.62 1.92
N SER A 229 4.53 6.82 0.85
CA SER A 229 5.03 7.15 -0.49
C SER A 229 6.54 7.43 -0.54
N ARG A 230 7.34 6.49 -0.03
CA ARG A 230 8.81 6.61 0.08
C ARG A 230 9.49 7.02 -1.23
N SER A 231 8.94 6.63 -2.38
CA SER A 231 9.46 7.01 -3.70
C SER A 231 9.55 8.52 -3.93
N LEU A 232 8.94 9.33 -3.07
CA LEU A 232 8.98 10.79 -3.13
C LEU A 232 10.15 11.41 -2.35
N ILE A 233 10.92 10.63 -1.59
CA ILE A 233 12.10 11.14 -0.86
C ILE A 233 13.08 11.77 -1.84
N GLY A 234 13.55 12.98 -1.50
CA GLY A 234 14.43 13.79 -2.34
C GLY A 234 13.69 14.68 -3.35
N HIS A 235 12.38 14.53 -3.49
CA HIS A 235 11.57 15.38 -4.38
C HIS A 235 10.86 16.51 -3.63
N THR A 236 10.54 17.58 -4.34
CA THR A 236 9.67 18.65 -3.85
C THR A 236 8.26 18.44 -4.42
N VAL A 237 7.27 18.33 -3.55
CA VAL A 237 5.85 18.14 -3.91
C VAL A 237 5.02 19.19 -3.16
N ASP A 238 4.27 20.02 -3.90
CA ASP A 238 3.43 21.09 -3.34
C ASP A 238 4.19 21.99 -2.33
N ASP A 239 5.39 22.43 -2.67
CA ASP A 239 6.31 23.23 -1.83
C ASP A 239 6.79 22.49 -0.56
N VAL A 240 6.70 21.17 -0.51
CA VAL A 240 7.23 20.35 0.58
C VAL A 240 8.40 19.52 0.08
N ILE A 241 9.58 19.72 0.66
CA ILE A 241 10.74 18.85 0.44
C ILE A 241 10.49 17.57 1.24
N VAL A 242 10.41 16.43 0.54
CA VAL A 242 10.17 15.14 1.19
C VAL A 242 11.50 14.57 1.67
N THR A 243 11.63 14.43 2.97
CA THR A 243 12.85 13.95 3.64
C THR A 243 12.58 12.73 4.51
N HIS A 244 13.64 12.00 4.86
CA HIS A 244 13.57 10.94 5.87
C HIS A 244 13.03 11.45 7.21
N ASP A 245 13.45 12.65 7.62
CA ASP A 245 13.02 13.28 8.87
C ASP A 245 11.52 13.60 8.87
N LEU A 246 10.96 14.10 7.75
CA LEU A 246 9.52 14.30 7.62
C LEU A 246 8.75 13.00 7.86
N PHE A 247 9.25 11.86 7.36
CA PHE A 247 8.63 10.56 7.58
C PHE A 247 8.72 10.12 9.04
N ASP A 248 9.90 10.25 9.67
CA ASP A 248 10.07 9.90 11.07
C ASP A 248 9.16 10.75 11.98
N GLN A 249 9.08 12.06 11.77
CA GLN A 249 8.18 12.96 12.50
C GLN A 249 6.69 12.61 12.27
N THR A 250 6.32 12.28 11.03
CA THR A 250 4.95 11.83 10.69
C THR A 250 4.59 10.56 11.46
N ILE A 251 5.49 9.57 11.48
CA ILE A 251 5.30 8.33 12.23
C ILE A 251 5.16 8.62 13.73
N ASP A 252 6.03 9.47 14.30
CA ASP A 252 5.95 9.84 15.71
C ASP A 252 4.59 10.46 16.05
N LYS A 253 4.12 11.38 15.21
CA LYS A 253 2.84 12.03 15.42
C LYS A 253 1.67 11.06 15.33
N LEU A 254 1.66 10.16 14.34
CA LEU A 254 0.63 9.15 14.17
C LEU A 254 0.59 8.18 15.37
N MET A 255 1.74 7.66 15.77
CA MET A 255 1.85 6.73 16.91
C MET A 255 1.48 7.37 18.24
N LYS A 256 1.79 8.66 18.44
CA LYS A 256 1.47 9.38 19.67
C LYS A 256 0.00 9.77 19.77
N SER A 257 -0.57 10.29 18.68
CA SER A 257 -1.87 10.98 18.72
C SER A 257 -3.04 10.12 18.23
N PHE A 258 -2.79 9.08 17.43
CA PHE A 258 -3.85 8.35 16.74
C PHE A 258 -3.82 6.83 16.94
N LYS A 259 -2.92 6.32 17.78
CA LYS A 259 -2.76 4.88 18.04
C LYS A 259 -4.07 4.18 18.43
N ASN A 260 -4.89 4.81 19.23
CA ASN A 260 -6.13 4.22 19.74
C ASN A 260 -7.38 4.63 18.94
N SER A 261 -7.38 5.85 18.37
CA SER A 261 -8.55 6.42 17.68
C SER A 261 -8.59 6.16 16.17
N GLY A 262 -7.43 5.89 15.54
CA GLY A 262 -7.26 6.03 14.11
C GLY A 262 -7.18 7.49 13.69
N PHE A 263 -6.72 7.74 12.44
CA PHE A 263 -6.54 9.08 11.89
C PHE A 263 -7.81 9.56 11.19
N GLY A 264 -8.47 10.55 11.78
CA GLY A 264 -9.70 11.14 11.28
C GLY A 264 -10.07 12.36 12.11
N ASN A 265 -11.23 12.98 11.80
CA ASN A 265 -11.76 14.02 12.66
C ASN A 265 -11.99 13.44 14.07
N LEU A 266 -11.31 14.01 15.04
CA LEU A 266 -11.71 13.89 16.43
C LEU A 266 -12.98 14.73 16.56
N SER A 267 -14.14 14.06 16.57
CA SER A 267 -15.43 14.67 16.92
C SER A 267 -15.42 15.14 18.36
#